data_a661abca2daed65aa30e0f6573bf2f4c
#
_entry.id   a661abca2daed65aa30e0f6573bf2f4c
#
_cell.length_a   1.000
_cell.length_b   1.000
_cell.length_c   1.000
_cell.angle_alpha   90.00
_cell.angle_beta   90.00
_cell.angle_gamma   90.00
#
_symmetry.space_group_name_H-M   'P 1'
#
loop_
_entity.id
_entity.type
_entity.pdbx_description
1 polymer ?
#
loop_
_entity_poly.entity_id
_entity_poly.type
_entity_poly.pdbx_seq_one_letter_code
_entity_poly.pdbx_strand_id
1 'polypeptide(L)'
;MNRFLKSMAAIACGVGFLPLNASAQGWPSQYQGVMLQGFYWDSFDASQWTKLESQADELAPYFKLVWVPQSAYCGGKSMGYNDLYWFTNYNSSFGTEQELRSMIGTFKQKGIGTIADVVINHRGTVKNWFDFPEETY
;
A
#
# COMPACT_ATOMS: atom_id res chain seq x y z
N MET A 1 -9.65 -33.66 -67.87
CA MET A 1 -8.73 -34.16 -66.79
C MET A 1 -8.24 -32.94 -66.03
N ASN A 2 -9.04 -32.45 -65.09
CA ASN A 2 -8.82 -31.21 -64.36
C ASN A 2 -8.42 -31.53 -62.91
N ARG A 3 -7.21 -31.19 -62.56
CA ARG A 3 -6.68 -31.29 -61.23
C ARG A 3 -7.05 -30.00 -60.49
N PHE A 4 -7.95 -30.06 -59.51
CA PHE A 4 -8.18 -28.99 -58.55
C PHE A 4 -7.09 -29.02 -57.51
N LEU A 5 -6.23 -28.00 -57.51
CA LEU A 5 -5.34 -27.70 -56.40
C LEU A 5 -6.15 -26.99 -55.31
N LYS A 6 -6.30 -27.66 -54.17
CA LYS A 6 -6.86 -27.03 -52.98
C LYS A 6 -5.69 -26.36 -52.24
N SER A 7 -5.64 -25.03 -52.29
CA SER A 7 -4.76 -24.23 -51.42
C SER A 7 -5.34 -24.19 -50.01
N MET A 8 -4.71 -24.87 -49.07
CA MET A 8 -4.96 -24.68 -47.65
C MET A 8 -4.14 -23.48 -47.19
N ALA A 9 -4.78 -22.34 -46.92
CA ALA A 9 -4.17 -21.23 -46.22
C ALA A 9 -4.15 -21.58 -44.73
N ALA A 10 -2.97 -21.85 -44.19
CA ALA A 10 -2.75 -21.96 -42.77
C ALA A 10 -2.70 -20.54 -42.16
N ILE A 11 -3.74 -20.16 -41.41
CA ILE A 11 -3.75 -18.97 -40.61
C ILE A 11 -2.94 -19.29 -39.35
N ALA A 12 -1.70 -18.87 -39.29
CA ALA A 12 -0.90 -18.86 -38.08
C ALA A 12 -1.36 -17.72 -37.18
N CYS A 13 -2.24 -18.03 -36.20
CA CYS A 13 -2.48 -17.12 -35.09
C CYS A 13 -1.22 -16.99 -34.24
N GLY A 14 -0.39 -16.02 -34.58
CA GLY A 14 0.72 -15.60 -33.73
C GLY A 14 0.14 -14.91 -32.49
N VAL A 15 -0.02 -15.65 -31.40
CA VAL A 15 -0.24 -15.04 -30.09
C VAL A 15 1.08 -14.38 -29.69
N GLY A 16 1.20 -13.11 -30.01
CA GLY A 16 2.33 -12.29 -29.54
C GLY A 16 2.25 -12.21 -28.02
N PHE A 17 3.06 -12.97 -27.33
CA PHE A 17 3.37 -12.71 -25.93
C PHE A 17 4.11 -11.36 -25.88
N LEU A 18 3.39 -10.27 -25.64
CA LEU A 18 4.01 -9.06 -25.18
C LEU A 18 4.59 -9.38 -23.78
N PRO A 19 5.90 -9.19 -23.57
CA PRO A 19 6.42 -9.29 -22.23
C PRO A 19 5.74 -8.21 -21.40
N LEU A 20 4.83 -8.62 -20.52
CA LEU A 20 4.39 -7.78 -19.44
C LEU A 20 5.65 -7.54 -18.60
N ASN A 21 6.28 -6.39 -18.79
CA ASN A 21 7.28 -5.92 -17.85
C ASN A 21 6.54 -5.64 -16.55
N ALA A 22 6.35 -6.66 -15.73
CA ALA A 22 6.06 -6.49 -14.32
C ALA A 22 7.28 -5.81 -13.73
N SER A 23 7.28 -4.48 -13.76
CA SER A 23 8.18 -3.71 -12.95
C SER A 23 7.77 -3.98 -11.52
N ALA A 24 8.38 -4.96 -10.88
CA ALA A 24 8.39 -5.02 -9.44
C ALA A 24 8.90 -3.65 -8.99
N GLN A 25 8.05 -2.89 -8.31
CA GLN A 25 8.45 -1.62 -7.70
C GLN A 25 9.39 -1.95 -6.54
N GLY A 26 10.54 -2.51 -6.88
CA GLY A 26 11.64 -2.64 -5.95
C GLY A 26 12.22 -1.26 -5.68
N TRP A 27 12.88 -1.17 -4.56
CA TRP A 27 13.66 0.00 -4.19
C TRP A 27 14.64 0.35 -5.32
N PRO A 28 14.71 1.60 -5.77
CA PRO A 28 15.66 1.97 -6.82
C PRO A 28 17.08 1.65 -6.39
N SER A 29 17.84 0.92 -7.20
CA SER A 29 19.22 0.47 -6.88
C SER A 29 20.19 1.62 -6.57
N GLN A 30 19.86 2.84 -6.96
CA GLN A 30 20.66 4.05 -6.73
C GLN A 30 19.95 5.06 -5.82
N TYR A 31 19.01 4.62 -5.00
CA TYR A 31 18.33 5.50 -4.08
C TYR A 31 19.30 6.03 -3.01
N GLN A 32 19.41 7.35 -2.91
CA GLN A 32 20.31 8.05 -1.98
C GLN A 32 19.56 8.87 -0.92
N GLY A 33 18.27 8.64 -0.77
CA GLY A 33 17.47 9.35 0.22
C GLY A 33 17.56 8.77 1.63
N VAL A 34 17.22 9.58 2.62
CA VAL A 34 17.07 9.15 4.02
C VAL A 34 15.60 8.81 4.26
N MET A 35 15.35 7.71 4.95
CA MET A 35 14.03 7.31 5.43
C MET A 35 13.91 7.64 6.91
N LEU A 36 12.78 8.25 7.29
CA LEU A 36 12.37 8.42 8.67
C LEU A 36 11.39 7.32 9.05
N GLN A 37 11.58 6.66 10.18
CA GLN A 37 10.52 5.92 10.84
C GLN A 37 9.64 6.93 11.59
N GLY A 38 8.43 7.17 11.07
CA GLY A 38 7.50 8.19 11.56
C GLY A 38 6.69 7.78 12.79
N PHE A 39 7.06 6.69 13.46
CA PHE A 39 6.37 6.19 14.65
C PHE A 39 7.33 5.37 15.53
N TYR A 40 6.90 5.14 16.77
CA TYR A 40 7.50 4.20 17.71
C TYR A 40 6.38 3.49 18.50
N TRP A 41 6.73 2.50 19.27
CA TRP A 41 5.71 1.73 20.00
C TRP A 41 4.92 2.64 20.94
N ASP A 42 3.60 2.53 20.93
CA ASP A 42 2.64 3.36 21.67
C ASP A 42 2.62 4.85 21.31
N SER A 43 3.16 5.23 20.15
CA SER A 43 3.21 6.64 19.69
C SER A 43 1.85 7.18 19.17
N PHE A 44 0.74 6.73 19.73
CA PHE A 44 -0.61 7.07 19.25
C PHE A 44 -0.85 8.58 19.12
N ASP A 45 -0.40 9.37 20.09
CA ASP A 45 -0.60 10.81 20.07
C ASP A 45 0.49 11.54 19.25
N ALA A 46 1.68 10.97 19.16
CA ALA A 46 2.80 11.58 18.44
C ALA A 46 2.75 11.30 16.93
N SER A 47 2.17 10.19 16.52
CA SER A 47 2.13 9.73 15.12
C SER A 47 0.73 9.81 14.50
N GLN A 48 -0.16 10.68 15.00
CA GLN A 48 -1.44 10.99 14.35
C GLN A 48 -1.20 11.46 12.92
N TRP A 49 -2.07 11.08 11.99
CA TRP A 49 -1.96 11.48 10.58
C TRP A 49 -1.86 12.99 10.42
N THR A 50 -2.67 13.73 11.17
CA THR A 50 -2.65 15.20 11.17
C THR A 50 -1.34 15.79 11.70
N LYS A 51 -0.71 15.14 12.68
CA LYS A 51 0.58 15.58 13.19
C LYS A 51 1.71 15.32 12.19
N LEU A 52 1.78 14.14 11.62
CA LEU A 52 2.74 13.82 10.58
C LEU A 52 2.57 14.75 9.38
N GLU A 53 1.34 15.03 8.97
CA GLU A 53 1.04 15.99 7.92
C GLU A 53 1.54 17.39 8.22
N SER A 54 1.30 17.88 9.44
CA SER A 54 1.73 19.23 9.85
C SER A 54 3.25 19.43 9.86
N GLN A 55 4.01 18.33 9.92
CA GLN A 55 5.48 18.36 9.91
C GLN A 55 6.07 18.25 8.49
N ALA A 56 5.24 18.12 7.45
CA ALA A 56 5.69 17.85 6.09
C ALA A 56 6.73 18.85 5.57
N ASP A 57 6.57 20.14 5.86
CA ASP A 57 7.51 21.19 5.45
C ASP A 57 8.86 21.08 6.17
N GLU A 58 8.85 20.68 7.44
CA GLU A 58 10.06 20.48 8.22
C GLU A 58 10.81 19.22 7.79
N LEU A 59 10.08 18.16 7.43
CA LEU A 59 10.63 16.85 7.04
C LEU A 59 11.20 16.85 5.62
N ALA A 60 10.56 17.56 4.68
CA ALA A 60 10.87 17.49 3.25
C ALA A 60 12.34 17.80 2.87
N PRO A 61 13.07 18.73 3.52
CA PRO A 61 14.46 18.98 3.23
C PRO A 61 15.39 17.80 3.56
N TYR A 62 15.03 16.97 4.53
CA TYR A 62 15.91 15.94 5.09
C TYR A 62 15.52 14.52 4.69
N PHE A 63 14.22 14.23 4.56
CA PHE A 63 13.72 12.89 4.34
C PHE A 63 13.02 12.76 3.00
N LYS A 64 13.35 11.69 2.28
CA LYS A 64 12.68 11.35 1.01
C LYS A 64 11.60 10.31 1.19
N LEU A 65 11.62 9.63 2.31
CA LEU A 65 10.63 8.61 2.66
C LEU A 65 10.28 8.73 4.14
N VAL A 66 9.01 8.49 4.44
CA VAL A 66 8.53 8.34 5.82
C VAL A 66 7.77 7.02 5.92
N TRP A 67 8.25 6.13 6.78
CA TRP A 67 7.56 4.91 7.15
C TRP A 67 6.53 5.26 8.21
N VAL A 68 5.26 5.13 7.86
CA VAL A 68 4.12 5.47 8.71
C VAL A 68 3.60 4.24 9.44
N PRO A 69 2.93 4.41 10.61
CA PRO A 69 2.37 3.28 11.31
C PRO A 69 1.28 2.57 10.49
N GLN A 70 0.94 1.36 10.92
CA GLN A 70 -0.09 0.55 10.30
C GLN A 70 -1.45 1.26 10.30
N SER A 71 -2.14 1.25 9.18
CA SER A 71 -3.30 2.11 8.93
C SER A 71 -4.65 1.41 9.03
N ALA A 72 -4.70 0.09 9.13
CA ALA A 72 -5.98 -0.63 9.17
C ALA A 72 -6.66 -0.56 10.54
N TYR A 73 -7.97 -0.72 10.55
CA TYR A 73 -8.77 -0.79 11.78
C TYR A 73 -8.54 -2.11 12.51
N CYS A 74 -8.23 -2.01 13.80
CA CYS A 74 -7.92 -3.15 14.68
C CYS A 74 -8.87 -3.32 15.87
N GLY A 75 -10.05 -2.70 15.83
CA GLY A 75 -11.09 -2.85 16.86
C GLY A 75 -10.91 -2.01 18.11
N GLY A 76 -9.87 -1.17 18.20
CA GLY A 76 -9.61 -0.32 19.36
C GLY A 76 -8.23 0.33 19.27
N LYS A 77 -7.75 0.90 20.38
CA LYS A 77 -6.42 1.51 20.45
C LYS A 77 -5.33 0.44 20.32
N SER A 78 -4.66 0.42 19.19
CA SER A 78 -3.68 -0.61 18.81
C SER A 78 -2.64 -0.04 17.86
N MET A 79 -1.42 -0.59 17.89
CA MET A 79 -0.39 -0.28 16.89
C MET A 79 -0.72 -0.78 15.49
N GLY A 80 -1.75 -1.59 15.33
CA GLY A 80 -2.25 -1.99 14.02
C GLY A 80 -1.83 -3.39 13.57
N TYR A 81 -1.20 -4.21 14.43
CA TYR A 81 -0.69 -5.51 14.00
C TYR A 81 -1.70 -6.68 14.17
N ASN A 82 -2.96 -6.36 14.37
CA ASN A 82 -4.05 -7.34 14.47
C ASN A 82 -5.26 -6.84 13.68
N ASP A 83 -5.09 -6.64 12.38
CA ASP A 83 -6.05 -6.05 11.48
C ASP A 83 -7.36 -6.83 11.45
N LEU A 84 -8.47 -6.14 11.65
CA LEU A 84 -9.80 -6.69 11.41
C LEU A 84 -10.21 -6.57 9.95
N TYR A 85 -9.76 -5.53 9.27
CA TYR A 85 -10.03 -5.25 7.86
C TYR A 85 -8.74 -4.90 7.13
N TRP A 86 -8.44 -5.58 6.04
CA TRP A 86 -7.22 -5.33 5.29
C TRP A 86 -7.33 -4.15 4.31
N PHE A 87 -8.50 -4.00 3.65
CA PHE A 87 -8.62 -3.10 2.51
C PHE A 87 -9.85 -2.19 2.56
N THR A 88 -10.74 -2.34 3.52
CA THR A 88 -12.04 -1.68 3.52
C THR A 88 -12.25 -0.70 4.68
N ASN A 89 -11.37 -0.69 5.68
CA ASN A 89 -11.48 0.23 6.81
C ASN A 89 -10.10 0.69 7.29
N TYR A 90 -9.82 1.98 7.04
CA TYR A 90 -8.56 2.64 7.42
C TYR A 90 -8.74 3.66 8.56
N ASN A 91 -9.77 3.52 9.36
CA ASN A 91 -9.91 4.30 10.60
C ASN A 91 -9.12 3.63 11.72
N SER A 92 -7.86 3.99 11.83
CA SER A 92 -6.92 3.39 12.78
C SER A 92 -6.80 4.18 14.09
N SER A 93 -5.91 3.73 14.97
CA SER A 93 -5.53 4.48 16.18
C SER A 93 -4.80 5.79 15.87
N PHE A 94 -4.35 5.98 14.65
CA PHE A 94 -3.58 7.15 14.22
C PHE A 94 -4.42 8.19 13.48
N GLY A 95 -5.72 7.94 13.32
CA GLY A 95 -6.68 8.85 12.74
C GLY A 95 -7.59 8.19 11.70
N THR A 96 -8.39 8.99 11.04
CA THR A 96 -9.37 8.58 10.03
C THR A 96 -8.72 8.31 8.68
N GLU A 97 -9.41 7.58 7.82
CA GLU A 97 -8.99 7.38 6.43
C GLU A 97 -8.81 8.71 5.67
N GLN A 98 -9.68 9.67 5.92
CA GLN A 98 -9.58 10.98 5.27
C GLN A 98 -8.29 11.71 5.66
N GLU A 99 -7.91 11.68 6.93
CA GLU A 99 -6.67 12.28 7.43
C GLU A 99 -5.44 11.55 6.87
N LEU A 100 -5.48 10.22 6.79
CA LEU A 100 -4.42 9.41 6.16
C LEU A 100 -4.23 9.82 4.70
N ARG A 101 -5.30 9.93 3.92
CA ARG A 101 -5.25 10.33 2.51
C ARG A 101 -4.74 11.76 2.33
N SER A 102 -5.13 12.67 3.22
CA SER A 102 -4.64 14.06 3.26
C SER A 102 -3.13 14.10 3.49
N MET A 103 -2.65 13.41 4.52
CA MET A 103 -1.23 13.31 4.84
C MET A 103 -0.42 12.75 3.66
N ILE A 104 -0.86 11.66 3.06
CA ILE A 104 -0.18 11.07 1.89
C ILE A 104 -0.13 12.07 0.73
N GLY A 105 -1.23 12.78 0.48
CA GLY A 105 -1.32 13.82 -0.54
C GLY A 105 -0.33 14.96 -0.30
N THR A 106 -0.25 15.46 0.92
CA THR A 106 0.66 16.52 1.35
C THR A 106 2.12 16.06 1.24
N PHE A 107 2.45 14.87 1.73
CA PHE A 107 3.79 14.30 1.59
C PHE A 107 4.22 14.20 0.13
N LYS A 108 3.35 13.67 -0.72
CA LYS A 108 3.60 13.58 -2.17
C LYS A 108 3.88 14.95 -2.79
N GLN A 109 3.11 15.99 -2.44
CA GLN A 109 3.32 17.36 -2.92
C GLN A 109 4.67 17.94 -2.48
N LYS A 110 5.16 17.52 -1.31
CA LYS A 110 6.45 17.94 -0.75
C LYS A 110 7.63 17.06 -1.20
N GLY A 111 7.38 16.08 -2.06
CA GLY A 111 8.41 15.15 -2.56
C GLY A 111 8.84 14.08 -1.54
N ILE A 112 7.99 13.80 -0.56
CA ILE A 112 8.17 12.72 0.43
C ILE A 112 7.35 11.51 -0.02
N GLY A 113 7.99 10.36 -0.16
CA GLY A 113 7.29 9.07 -0.35
C GLY A 113 6.81 8.51 0.98
N THR A 114 5.61 7.94 1.00
CA THR A 114 5.06 7.25 2.17
C THR A 114 5.28 5.75 2.05
N ILE A 115 5.84 5.13 3.08
CA ILE A 115 5.96 3.68 3.19
C ILE A 115 4.89 3.19 4.16
N ALA A 116 3.98 2.37 3.67
CA ALA A 116 2.95 1.74 4.49
C ALA A 116 3.52 0.56 5.28
N ASP A 117 3.19 0.48 6.55
CA ASP A 117 3.34 -0.72 7.36
C ASP A 117 2.12 -1.62 7.09
N VAL A 118 2.34 -2.84 6.65
CA VAL A 118 1.26 -3.72 6.20
C VAL A 118 1.40 -5.11 6.80
N VAL A 119 0.37 -5.56 7.48
CA VAL A 119 0.27 -6.92 8.01
C VAL A 119 -0.63 -7.75 7.10
N ILE A 120 -0.05 -8.70 6.36
CA ILE A 120 -0.76 -9.61 5.45
C ILE A 120 -0.65 -11.08 5.86
N ASN A 121 0.09 -11.37 6.93
CA ASN A 121 0.31 -12.74 7.40
C ASN A 121 -0.90 -13.31 8.17
N HIS A 122 -1.61 -12.45 8.89
CA HIS A 122 -2.73 -12.83 9.75
C HIS A 122 -3.74 -11.68 9.86
N ARG A 123 -4.94 -12.02 10.34
CA ARG A 123 -6.00 -11.06 10.67
C ARG A 123 -6.41 -11.23 12.12
N GLY A 124 -6.94 -10.18 12.71
CA GLY A 124 -7.66 -10.23 13.95
C GLY A 124 -9.03 -10.89 13.81
N THR A 125 -9.52 -11.46 14.89
CA THR A 125 -10.85 -12.05 14.99
C THR A 125 -11.71 -11.30 15.99
N VAL A 126 -13.03 -11.35 15.84
CA VAL A 126 -13.96 -10.58 16.69
C VAL A 126 -14.22 -11.28 18.01
N LYS A 127 -14.54 -12.57 18.00
CA LYS A 127 -14.96 -13.32 19.19
C LYS A 127 -14.18 -14.60 19.44
N ASN A 128 -13.79 -15.27 18.38
CA ASN A 128 -13.11 -16.55 18.46
C ASN A 128 -12.12 -16.70 17.30
N TRP A 129 -11.33 -17.77 17.35
CA TRP A 129 -10.19 -18.04 16.47
C TRP A 129 -10.44 -17.91 14.95
N PHE A 130 -11.67 -18.07 14.48
CA PHE A 130 -12.01 -18.10 13.06
C PHE A 130 -13.16 -17.15 12.69
N ASP A 131 -13.48 -16.21 13.55
CA ASP A 131 -14.55 -15.23 13.35
C ASP A 131 -13.98 -13.94 12.74
N PHE A 132 -13.69 -13.98 11.44
CA PHE A 132 -13.17 -12.84 10.69
C PHE A 132 -14.31 -11.96 10.20
N PRO A 133 -14.19 -10.62 10.30
CA PRO A 133 -15.14 -9.72 9.67
C PRO A 133 -15.20 -9.93 8.15
N GLU A 134 -16.40 -9.83 7.57
CA GLU A 134 -16.55 -9.82 6.12
C GLU A 134 -15.96 -8.53 5.52
N GLU A 135 -15.28 -8.67 4.40
CA GLU A 135 -14.84 -7.58 3.54
C GLU A 135 -15.41 -7.79 2.14
N THR A 136 -16.04 -6.76 1.60
CA THR A 136 -16.53 -6.73 0.21
C THR A 136 -15.75 -5.66 -0.55
N TYR A 137 -15.20 -6.05 -1.71
CA TYR A 137 -14.37 -5.18 -2.57
C TYR A 137 -15.14 -4.69 -3.76
#